data_d779645d1fdd5f60a92fb3d2ac6352b6
#
_entry.id   d779645d1fdd5f60a92fb3d2ac6352b6
#
_cell.length_a   1.000
_cell.length_b   1.000
_cell.length_c   1.000
_cell.angle_alpha   90.00
_cell.angle_beta   90.00
_cell.angle_gamma   90.00
#
_symmetry.space_group_name_H-M   'P 1'
#
loop_
_entity.id
_entity.type
_entity.pdbx_description
1 polymer ?
#
loop_
_entity_poly.entity_id
_entity_poly.type
_entity_poly.pdbx_seq_one_letter_code
_entity_poly.pdbx_strand_id
1 'polypeptide(L)'
;MESWLDHFATTNFRRSSDTAHDLKTPLNVAVLNLELLRMRVSKLAGGDDEKVNAYAKSIEIEFRRMAQIFDTFFVLSTPPKGEGEPQQIDVSPLCSDAAAGARVELAAVDGSFKVYGHESRIRQGFKMFFDGASHLLMDEERRAEVERSPGHFAVVVTGIPASKDFEVTKIFKFYYTDALGNADLSLAAARLIAETYAGELSAVEDRDKVVIRLSFPGE
;
A
#
# COMPACT_ATOMS: atom_id res chain seq x y z
N MET A 1 9.78 21.81 26.00
CA MET A 1 9.95 20.50 26.67
C MET A 1 9.38 19.48 25.72
N GLU A 2 10.23 18.82 24.93
CA GLU A 2 9.77 17.74 24.07
C GLU A 2 9.06 16.69 24.93
N SER A 3 7.92 16.20 24.47
CA SER A 3 7.21 15.18 25.22
C SER A 3 8.08 13.91 25.23
N TRP A 4 8.02 13.13 26.32
CA TRP A 4 8.73 11.83 26.37
C TRP A 4 8.31 10.90 25.22
N LEU A 5 7.11 11.09 24.68
CA LEU A 5 6.59 10.39 23.50
C LEU A 5 7.37 10.75 22.24
N ASP A 6 7.73 12.04 22.05
CA ASP A 6 8.53 12.47 20.90
C ASP A 6 9.95 11.91 20.99
N HIS A 7 10.52 11.93 22.20
CA HIS A 7 11.83 11.34 22.44
C HIS A 7 11.80 9.81 22.27
N PHE A 8 10.78 9.14 22.79
CA PHE A 8 10.57 7.70 22.63
C PHE A 8 10.36 7.33 21.16
N ALA A 9 9.53 8.06 20.44
CA ALA A 9 9.32 7.88 19.00
C ALA A 9 10.65 8.03 18.24
N THR A 10 11.35 9.15 18.42
CA THR A 10 12.62 9.44 17.72
C THR A 10 13.69 8.37 18.00
N THR A 11 13.77 7.87 19.24
CA THR A 11 14.74 6.84 19.62
C THR A 11 14.40 5.48 19.02
N ASN A 12 13.11 5.13 18.96
CA ASN A 12 12.67 3.86 18.38
C ASN A 12 12.72 3.89 16.85
N PHE A 13 12.45 5.02 16.20
CA PHE A 13 12.53 5.15 14.75
C PHE A 13 13.93 4.93 14.18
N ARG A 14 14.98 5.36 14.87
CA ARG A 14 16.36 5.08 14.43
C ARG A 14 16.71 3.59 14.45
N ARG A 15 16.09 2.81 15.35
CA ARG A 15 16.30 1.35 15.47
C ARG A 15 15.37 0.56 14.54
N SER A 16 14.25 1.11 14.10
CA SER A 16 13.24 0.39 13.31
C SER A 16 13.74 -0.01 11.91
N SER A 17 14.66 0.77 11.34
CA SER A 17 15.31 0.50 10.05
C SER A 17 16.06 -0.84 10.06
N ASP A 18 16.91 -1.02 11.03
CA ASP A 18 17.71 -2.24 11.19
C ASP A 18 16.81 -3.39 11.63
N THR A 19 15.85 -3.12 12.52
CA THR A 19 14.90 -4.11 13.03
C THR A 19 13.99 -4.67 11.95
N ALA A 20 13.50 -3.83 11.02
CA ALA A 20 12.66 -4.31 9.91
C ALA A 20 13.45 -5.19 8.93
N HIS A 21 14.71 -4.82 8.63
CA HIS A 21 15.60 -5.66 7.84
C HIS A 21 15.89 -6.99 8.54
N ASP A 22 16.17 -6.94 9.86
CA ASP A 22 16.48 -8.12 10.67
C ASP A 22 15.28 -9.05 10.83
N LEU A 23 14.06 -8.53 10.82
CA LEU A 23 12.82 -9.33 10.83
C LEU A 23 12.48 -9.92 9.46
N LYS A 24 12.81 -9.24 8.37
CA LYS A 24 12.56 -9.72 7.01
C LYS A 24 13.43 -10.94 6.65
N THR A 25 14.66 -10.97 7.15
CA THR A 25 15.59 -12.09 6.94
C THR A 25 15.04 -13.42 7.47
N PRO A 26 14.61 -13.56 8.74
CA PRO A 26 14.04 -14.80 9.25
C PRO A 26 12.72 -15.17 8.59
N LEU A 27 11.90 -14.21 8.15
CA LEU A 27 10.70 -14.51 7.36
C LEU A 27 11.04 -15.15 6.01
N ASN A 28 12.00 -14.62 5.29
CA ASN A 28 12.46 -15.21 4.02
C ASN A 28 13.01 -16.63 4.23
N VAL A 29 13.76 -16.85 5.32
CA VAL A 29 14.25 -18.19 5.68
C VAL A 29 13.10 -19.14 6.02
N ALA A 30 12.05 -18.65 6.71
CA ALA A 30 10.86 -19.45 7.02
C ALA A 30 10.10 -19.86 5.75
N VAL A 31 9.91 -18.93 4.80
CA VAL A 31 9.31 -19.25 3.48
C VAL A 31 10.12 -20.31 2.74
N LEU A 32 11.44 -20.16 2.68
CA LEU A 32 12.32 -21.12 2.04
C LEU A 32 12.23 -22.52 2.70
N ASN A 33 12.25 -22.56 4.03
CA ASN A 33 12.12 -23.83 4.76
C ASN A 33 10.75 -24.50 4.54
N LEU A 34 9.69 -23.70 4.45
CA LEU A 34 8.35 -24.19 4.13
C LEU A 34 8.31 -24.85 2.75
N GLU A 35 8.93 -24.24 1.73
CA GLU A 35 9.05 -24.81 0.40
C GLU A 35 9.86 -26.12 0.38
N LEU A 36 10.96 -26.14 1.11
CA LEU A 36 11.78 -27.35 1.25
C LEU A 36 10.99 -28.48 1.96
N LEU A 37 10.21 -28.15 2.98
CA LEU A 37 9.35 -29.09 3.67
C LEU A 37 8.26 -29.64 2.73
N ARG A 38 7.60 -28.79 1.95
CA ARG A 38 6.60 -29.15 0.96
C ARG A 38 7.18 -30.15 -0.06
N MET A 39 8.33 -29.82 -0.65
CA MET A 39 9.01 -30.70 -1.60
C MET A 39 9.38 -32.05 -0.98
N ARG A 40 9.81 -32.08 0.28
CA ARG A 40 10.18 -33.32 0.96
C ARG A 40 8.97 -34.18 1.27
N VAL A 41 7.86 -33.58 1.71
CA VAL A 41 6.60 -34.30 1.97
C VAL A 41 6.04 -34.90 0.67
N SER A 42 5.99 -34.11 -0.41
CA SER A 42 5.56 -34.58 -1.74
C SER A 42 6.40 -35.80 -2.22
N LYS A 43 7.72 -35.71 -2.02
CA LYS A 43 8.61 -36.86 -2.38
C LYS A 43 8.39 -38.10 -1.52
N LEU A 44 8.08 -37.95 -0.23
CA LEU A 44 7.82 -39.07 0.68
C LEU A 44 6.43 -39.67 0.48
N ALA A 45 5.44 -38.88 0.13
CA ALA A 45 4.08 -39.32 -0.15
C ALA A 45 3.89 -39.95 -1.52
N GLY A 46 4.91 -39.93 -2.38
CA GLY A 46 4.84 -40.46 -3.74
C GLY A 46 3.97 -39.64 -4.69
N GLY A 47 3.65 -38.40 -4.32
CA GLY A 47 2.83 -37.45 -5.08
C GLY A 47 2.45 -36.23 -4.26
N ASP A 48 1.77 -35.29 -4.89
CA ASP A 48 1.29 -34.09 -4.23
C ASP A 48 0.09 -34.40 -3.30
N ASP A 49 0.23 -34.03 -2.04
CA ASP A 49 -0.87 -34.04 -1.07
C ASP A 49 -1.55 -32.65 -1.09
N GLU A 50 -2.81 -32.62 -1.56
CA GLU A 50 -3.59 -31.36 -1.66
C GLU A 50 -3.73 -30.62 -0.33
N LYS A 51 -3.86 -31.34 0.79
CA LYS A 51 -3.97 -30.71 2.12
C LYS A 51 -2.65 -30.11 2.56
N VAL A 52 -1.54 -30.79 2.34
CA VAL A 52 -0.20 -30.29 2.64
C VAL A 52 0.09 -29.04 1.80
N ASN A 53 -0.25 -29.08 0.51
CA ASN A 53 -0.09 -27.93 -0.37
C ASN A 53 -0.96 -26.74 0.06
N ALA A 54 -2.22 -26.99 0.46
CA ALA A 54 -3.11 -25.95 0.96
C ALA A 54 -2.60 -25.30 2.25
N TYR A 55 -2.13 -26.10 3.22
CA TYR A 55 -1.54 -25.57 4.45
C TYR A 55 -0.25 -24.80 4.19
N ALA A 56 0.64 -25.31 3.35
CA ALA A 56 1.87 -24.64 2.98
C ALA A 56 1.60 -23.27 2.33
N LYS A 57 0.63 -23.24 1.39
CA LYS A 57 0.21 -21.99 0.75
C LYS A 57 -0.39 -20.99 1.75
N SER A 58 -1.22 -21.45 2.68
CA SER A 58 -1.78 -20.58 3.72
C SER A 58 -0.69 -19.97 4.61
N ILE A 59 0.29 -20.76 5.02
CA ILE A 59 1.43 -20.27 5.82
C ILE A 59 2.29 -19.29 5.02
N GLU A 60 2.53 -19.57 3.74
CA GLU A 60 3.27 -18.66 2.86
C GLU A 60 2.58 -17.31 2.72
N ILE A 61 1.25 -17.29 2.54
CA ILE A 61 0.45 -16.06 2.48
C ILE A 61 0.64 -15.23 3.75
N GLU A 62 0.57 -15.86 4.93
CA GLU A 62 0.75 -15.14 6.19
C GLU A 62 2.18 -14.62 6.39
N PHE A 63 3.20 -15.36 5.99
CA PHE A 63 4.57 -14.85 6.01
C PHE A 63 4.78 -13.66 5.06
N ARG A 64 4.21 -13.71 3.85
CA ARG A 64 4.24 -12.58 2.91
C ARG A 64 3.50 -11.36 3.47
N ARG A 65 2.35 -11.58 4.11
CA ARG A 65 1.61 -10.52 4.82
C ARG A 65 2.45 -9.88 5.92
N MET A 66 3.10 -10.68 6.75
CA MET A 66 3.98 -10.15 7.80
C MET A 66 5.12 -9.32 7.22
N ALA A 67 5.76 -9.79 6.13
CA ALA A 67 6.80 -9.03 5.45
C ALA A 67 6.28 -7.67 4.94
N GLN A 68 5.10 -7.62 4.34
CA GLN A 68 4.48 -6.38 3.87
C GLN A 68 4.11 -5.43 5.02
N ILE A 69 3.61 -5.95 6.15
CA ILE A 69 3.34 -5.16 7.36
C ILE A 69 4.64 -4.51 7.84
N PHE A 70 5.74 -5.26 7.91
CA PHE A 70 7.04 -4.71 8.31
C PHE A 70 7.56 -3.68 7.32
N ASP A 71 7.44 -3.92 6.01
CA ASP A 71 7.83 -2.94 4.99
C ASP A 71 7.01 -1.64 5.12
N THR A 72 5.70 -1.76 5.33
CA THR A 72 4.81 -0.61 5.53
C THR A 72 5.18 0.15 6.81
N PHE A 73 5.35 -0.56 7.92
CA PHE A 73 5.78 0.03 9.19
C PHE A 73 7.14 0.72 9.06
N PHE A 74 8.10 0.08 8.38
CA PHE A 74 9.42 0.62 8.11
C PHE A 74 9.36 1.91 7.30
N VAL A 75 8.59 1.92 6.22
CA VAL A 75 8.40 3.10 5.37
C VAL A 75 7.84 4.27 6.19
N LEU A 76 6.83 4.02 7.03
CA LEU A 76 6.18 5.06 7.82
C LEU A 76 7.03 5.54 9.00
N SER A 77 7.82 4.66 9.58
CA SER A 77 8.63 4.96 10.76
C SER A 77 10.03 5.51 10.46
N THR A 78 10.49 5.44 9.21
CA THR A 78 11.81 5.93 8.81
C THR A 78 11.68 7.28 8.13
N PRO A 79 12.40 8.33 8.57
CA PRO A 79 12.43 9.60 7.85
C PRO A 79 12.87 9.41 6.39
N PRO A 80 12.35 10.19 5.45
CA PRO A 80 12.80 10.16 4.06
C PRO A 80 14.30 10.43 3.96
N LYS A 81 15.03 9.53 3.31
CA LYS A 81 16.50 9.69 3.18
C LYS A 81 16.81 10.82 2.22
N GLY A 82 17.63 11.76 2.68
CA GLY A 82 18.17 12.84 1.83
C GLY A 82 17.21 14.00 1.52
N GLU A 83 16.03 14.05 2.14
CA GLU A 83 15.03 15.12 1.89
C GLU A 83 14.99 16.05 3.09
N GLY A 84 15.67 16.33 3.91
CA GLY A 84 15.61 17.36 4.98
C GLY A 84 14.19 17.60 5.52
N GLU A 85 13.84 18.88 5.70
CA GLU A 85 12.51 19.29 6.17
C GLU A 85 11.46 19.20 5.04
N PRO A 86 10.17 18.98 5.40
CA PRO A 86 9.09 19.00 4.42
C PRO A 86 9.01 20.35 3.70
N GLN A 87 8.63 20.33 2.43
CA GLN A 87 8.54 21.51 1.57
C GLN A 87 7.30 21.48 0.67
N GLN A 88 7.04 22.60 -0.02
CA GLN A 88 5.98 22.68 -1.02
C GLN A 88 6.37 21.89 -2.27
N ILE A 89 5.57 20.88 -2.62
CA ILE A 89 5.84 19.93 -3.71
C ILE A 89 4.69 19.97 -4.70
N ASP A 90 4.99 20.07 -5.98
CA ASP A 90 4.00 19.88 -7.02
C ASP A 90 3.63 18.40 -7.13
N VAL A 91 2.40 18.08 -6.76
CA VAL A 91 1.90 16.69 -6.77
C VAL A 91 1.33 16.25 -8.11
N SER A 92 1.10 17.18 -9.04
CA SER A 92 0.53 16.88 -10.35
C SER A 92 1.38 15.89 -11.16
N PRO A 93 2.70 16.08 -11.33
CA PRO A 93 3.55 15.10 -12.00
C PRO A 93 3.67 13.79 -11.24
N LEU A 94 3.71 13.82 -9.89
CA LEU A 94 3.81 12.63 -9.06
C LEU A 94 2.61 11.70 -9.24
N CYS A 95 1.42 12.30 -9.28
CA CYS A 95 0.17 11.59 -9.54
C CYS A 95 0.17 10.95 -10.93
N SER A 96 0.54 11.73 -11.97
CA SER A 96 0.57 11.24 -13.35
C SER A 96 1.57 10.10 -13.54
N ASP A 97 2.78 10.22 -12.99
CA ASP A 97 3.81 9.18 -13.04
C ASP A 97 3.35 7.88 -12.36
N ALA A 98 2.70 8.00 -11.22
CA ALA A 98 2.20 6.85 -10.46
C ALA A 98 1.05 6.14 -11.19
N ALA A 99 0.12 6.89 -11.78
CA ALA A 99 -0.97 6.35 -12.59
C ALA A 99 -0.42 5.58 -13.81
N ALA A 100 0.53 6.18 -14.54
CA ALA A 100 1.18 5.55 -15.67
C ALA A 100 1.92 4.26 -15.27
N GLY A 101 2.63 4.27 -14.14
CA GLY A 101 3.31 3.10 -13.59
C GLY A 101 2.37 1.94 -13.27
N ALA A 102 1.17 2.22 -12.78
CA ALA A 102 0.12 1.26 -12.47
C ALA A 102 -0.80 0.93 -13.69
N ARG A 103 -0.53 1.52 -14.86
CA ARG A 103 -1.33 1.37 -16.08
C ARG A 103 -2.79 1.81 -15.88
N VAL A 104 -3.01 2.85 -15.09
CA VAL A 104 -4.32 3.46 -14.90
C VAL A 104 -4.42 4.65 -15.83
N GLU A 105 -5.46 4.67 -16.66
CA GLU A 105 -5.75 5.83 -17.51
C GLU A 105 -6.22 6.99 -16.62
N LEU A 106 -5.40 8.02 -16.56
CA LEU A 106 -5.68 9.26 -15.82
C LEU A 106 -5.95 10.37 -16.82
N ALA A 107 -7.05 11.08 -16.66
CA ALA A 107 -7.31 12.30 -17.42
C ALA A 107 -6.19 13.31 -17.19
N ALA A 108 -5.87 14.10 -18.22
CA ALA A 108 -4.77 15.08 -18.14
C ALA A 108 -4.90 15.98 -16.92
N VAL A 109 -3.82 16.06 -16.15
CA VAL A 109 -3.78 16.88 -14.93
C VAL A 109 -3.30 18.28 -15.33
N ASP A 110 -4.22 19.20 -15.55
CA ASP A 110 -3.89 20.56 -15.92
C ASP A 110 -3.39 21.40 -14.73
N GLY A 111 -2.28 22.12 -14.93
CA GLY A 111 -1.70 23.05 -13.95
C GLY A 111 -0.99 22.34 -12.78
N SER A 112 -0.41 23.13 -11.90
CA SER A 112 0.34 22.71 -10.71
C SER A 112 -0.55 22.78 -9.46
N PHE A 113 -0.37 21.81 -8.55
CA PHE A 113 -0.97 21.87 -7.23
C PHE A 113 0.10 21.51 -6.19
N LYS A 114 0.27 22.36 -5.20
CA LYS A 114 1.33 22.23 -4.20
C LYS A 114 0.80 21.69 -2.88
N VAL A 115 1.46 20.64 -2.39
CA VAL A 115 1.21 20.00 -1.10
C VAL A 115 2.46 20.14 -0.23
N TYR A 116 2.31 20.41 1.05
CA TYR A 116 3.43 20.47 1.99
C TYR A 116 3.80 19.09 2.49
N GLY A 117 5.03 18.63 2.22
CA GLY A 117 5.47 17.31 2.61
C GLY A 117 6.85 16.91 2.07
N HIS A 118 7.15 15.62 2.10
CA HIS A 118 8.35 15.03 1.53
C HIS A 118 8.01 14.37 0.19
N GLU A 119 8.72 14.72 -0.87
CA GLU A 119 8.42 14.24 -2.22
C GLU A 119 8.40 12.72 -2.33
N SER A 120 9.41 12.04 -1.77
CA SER A 120 9.50 10.59 -1.83
C SER A 120 8.31 9.90 -1.18
N ARG A 121 7.80 10.44 -0.06
CA ARG A 121 6.66 9.88 0.66
C ARG A 121 5.34 10.11 -0.07
N ILE A 122 5.13 11.31 -0.59
CA ILE A 122 3.93 11.62 -1.37
C ILE A 122 3.92 10.80 -2.66
N ARG A 123 5.06 10.70 -3.36
CA ARG A 123 5.24 9.82 -4.53
C ARG A 123 4.91 8.38 -4.19
N GLN A 124 5.38 7.87 -3.06
CA GLN A 124 5.08 6.53 -2.59
C GLN A 124 3.60 6.35 -2.25
N GLY A 125 2.96 7.35 -1.65
CA GLY A 125 1.51 7.37 -1.39
C GLY A 125 0.70 7.20 -2.66
N PHE A 126 1.00 7.97 -3.70
CA PHE A 126 0.34 7.82 -5.01
C PHE A 126 0.61 6.46 -5.64
N LYS A 127 1.87 5.99 -5.60
CA LYS A 127 2.20 4.66 -6.13
C LYS A 127 1.36 3.57 -5.45
N MET A 128 1.35 3.53 -4.12
CA MET A 128 0.58 2.54 -3.36
C MET A 128 -0.93 2.69 -3.59
N PHE A 129 -1.43 3.91 -3.74
CA PHE A 129 -2.83 4.15 -4.08
C PHE A 129 -3.22 3.53 -5.42
N PHE A 130 -2.46 3.80 -6.47
CA PHE A 130 -2.75 3.26 -7.80
C PHE A 130 -2.49 1.76 -7.90
N ASP A 131 -1.43 1.24 -7.26
CA ASP A 131 -1.16 -0.20 -7.18
C ASP A 131 -2.35 -0.92 -6.50
N GLY A 132 -2.79 -0.44 -5.34
CA GLY A 132 -3.92 -1.02 -4.62
C GLY A 132 -5.25 -0.91 -5.37
N ALA A 133 -5.52 0.21 -6.02
CA ALA A 133 -6.69 0.37 -6.89
C ALA A 133 -6.64 -0.60 -8.08
N SER A 134 -5.44 -0.86 -8.64
CA SER A 134 -5.25 -1.79 -9.75
C SER A 134 -5.49 -3.25 -9.35
N HIS A 135 -5.11 -3.63 -8.13
CA HIS A 135 -5.38 -4.98 -7.63
C HIS A 135 -6.84 -5.19 -7.21
N LEU A 136 -7.51 -4.11 -6.84
CA LEU A 136 -8.89 -4.14 -6.34
C LEU A 136 -9.92 -4.15 -7.47
N LEU A 137 -9.68 -3.39 -8.54
CA LEU A 137 -10.65 -3.08 -9.59
C LEU A 137 -10.30 -3.78 -10.90
N MET A 138 -11.32 -4.16 -11.67
CA MET A 138 -11.17 -4.74 -13.01
C MET A 138 -10.54 -3.72 -13.98
N ASP A 139 -9.57 -4.16 -14.78
CA ASP A 139 -8.79 -3.29 -15.67
C ASP A 139 -9.65 -2.50 -16.66
N GLU A 140 -10.61 -3.15 -17.29
CA GLU A 140 -11.43 -2.59 -18.38
C GLU A 140 -12.39 -1.49 -17.89
N GLU A 141 -12.79 -1.53 -16.62
CA GLU A 141 -13.79 -0.63 -16.03
C GLU A 141 -13.16 0.44 -15.13
N ARG A 142 -11.83 0.42 -15.00
CA ARG A 142 -11.11 1.35 -14.11
C ARG A 142 -10.88 2.69 -14.80
N ARG A 143 -11.31 3.77 -14.13
CA ARG A 143 -11.13 5.16 -14.59
C ARG A 143 -10.58 5.99 -13.45
N ALA A 144 -9.66 6.89 -13.77
CA ALA A 144 -9.10 7.82 -12.81
C ALA A 144 -9.27 9.26 -13.28
N GLU A 145 -9.61 10.13 -12.36
CA GLU A 145 -9.73 11.57 -12.59
C GLU A 145 -9.14 12.36 -11.43
N VAL A 146 -8.74 13.60 -11.72
CA VAL A 146 -8.26 14.54 -10.71
C VAL A 146 -9.33 15.58 -10.45
N GLU A 147 -9.71 15.71 -9.18
CA GLU A 147 -10.57 16.77 -8.69
C GLU A 147 -9.76 17.84 -8.01
N ARG A 148 -10.00 19.08 -8.35
CA ARG A 148 -9.35 20.25 -7.74
C ARG A 148 -10.40 21.19 -7.21
N SER A 149 -10.17 21.64 -6.00
CA SER A 149 -10.91 22.71 -5.38
C SER A 149 -9.92 23.63 -4.63
N PRO A 150 -10.32 24.87 -4.30
CA PRO A 150 -9.44 25.73 -3.50
C PRO A 150 -9.01 25.02 -2.21
N GLY A 151 -7.71 24.87 -2.03
CA GLY A 151 -7.13 24.22 -0.85
C GLY A 151 -7.12 22.69 -0.85
N HIS A 152 -7.61 22.01 -1.91
CA HIS A 152 -7.64 20.55 -1.96
C HIS A 152 -7.33 19.98 -3.35
N PHE A 153 -6.45 19.00 -3.37
CA PHE A 153 -6.20 18.11 -4.49
C PHE A 153 -6.75 16.73 -4.16
N ALA A 154 -7.49 16.12 -5.08
CA ALA A 154 -7.88 14.74 -4.94
C ALA A 154 -7.73 13.98 -6.25
N VAL A 155 -7.34 12.72 -6.14
CA VAL A 155 -7.43 11.76 -7.23
C VAL A 155 -8.47 10.71 -6.87
N VAL A 156 -9.36 10.44 -7.82
CA VAL A 156 -10.47 9.52 -7.67
C VAL A 156 -10.31 8.40 -8.67
N VAL A 157 -10.35 7.15 -8.20
CA VAL A 157 -10.39 5.97 -9.07
C VAL A 157 -11.74 5.29 -8.88
N THR A 158 -12.44 5.07 -9.98
CA THR A 158 -13.73 4.41 -10.02
C THR A 158 -13.64 3.14 -10.86
N GLY A 159 -14.27 2.06 -10.45
CA GLY A 159 -14.31 0.81 -11.20
C GLY A 159 -15.16 -0.27 -10.54
N ILE A 160 -15.27 -1.41 -11.19
CA ILE A 160 -15.96 -2.59 -10.67
C ILE A 160 -14.96 -3.44 -9.88
N PRO A 161 -15.29 -3.91 -8.66
CA PRO A 161 -14.43 -4.80 -7.90
C PRO A 161 -14.10 -6.10 -8.65
N ALA A 162 -12.84 -6.53 -8.62
CA ALA A 162 -12.41 -7.79 -9.22
C ALA A 162 -12.92 -9.03 -8.45
N SER A 163 -13.27 -8.86 -7.17
CA SER A 163 -13.83 -9.93 -6.33
C SER A 163 -15.32 -9.71 -6.11
N LYS A 164 -16.09 -10.83 -6.16
CA LYS A 164 -17.53 -10.81 -5.81
C LYS A 164 -17.78 -10.66 -4.30
N ASP A 165 -16.82 -11.09 -3.48
CA ASP A 165 -16.88 -11.01 -2.01
C ASP A 165 -16.21 -9.73 -1.50
N PHE A 166 -16.26 -8.67 -2.29
CA PHE A 166 -15.69 -7.38 -1.96
C PHE A 166 -16.46 -6.73 -0.79
N GLU A 167 -15.70 -6.16 0.13
CA GLU A 167 -16.22 -5.35 1.23
C GLU A 167 -15.36 -4.09 1.39
N VAL A 168 -15.91 -2.93 1.11
CA VAL A 168 -15.19 -1.64 1.17
C VAL A 168 -14.56 -1.36 2.55
N THR A 169 -15.17 -1.85 3.62
CA THR A 169 -14.66 -1.68 4.99
C THR A 169 -13.37 -2.43 5.28
N LYS A 170 -13.03 -3.43 4.45
CA LYS A 170 -11.87 -4.30 4.65
C LYS A 170 -10.63 -3.85 3.88
N ILE A 171 -10.77 -3.08 2.80
CA ILE A 171 -9.64 -2.73 1.91
C ILE A 171 -8.52 -1.92 2.59
N PHE A 172 -8.82 -1.26 3.69
CA PHE A 172 -7.84 -0.50 4.49
C PHE A 172 -7.29 -1.29 5.68
N LYS A 173 -7.61 -2.57 5.77
CA LYS A 173 -7.13 -3.41 6.88
C LYS A 173 -5.85 -4.14 6.51
N PHE A 174 -4.94 -4.26 7.46
CA PHE A 174 -3.68 -5.01 7.27
C PHE A 174 -3.87 -6.52 7.03
N TYR A 175 -5.07 -7.04 7.17
CA TYR A 175 -5.41 -8.43 6.85
C TYR A 175 -6.17 -8.59 5.53
N TYR A 176 -6.30 -7.52 4.74
CA TYR A 176 -6.97 -7.60 3.46
C TYR A 176 -6.20 -8.52 2.50
N THR A 177 -6.95 -9.27 1.70
CA THR A 177 -6.45 -10.09 0.59
C THR A 177 -7.14 -9.69 -0.70
N ASP A 178 -6.36 -9.66 -1.77
CA ASP A 178 -6.87 -9.40 -3.12
C ASP A 178 -7.75 -10.57 -3.65
N ALA A 179 -8.30 -10.40 -4.86
CA ALA A 179 -9.11 -11.42 -5.52
C ALA A 179 -8.37 -12.74 -5.79
N LEU A 180 -7.03 -12.74 -5.78
CA LEU A 180 -6.17 -13.91 -5.97
C LEU A 180 -5.80 -14.59 -4.64
N GLY A 181 -6.24 -14.02 -3.50
CA GLY A 181 -5.94 -14.50 -2.16
C GLY A 181 -4.56 -14.05 -1.63
N ASN A 182 -3.90 -13.08 -2.28
CA ASN A 182 -2.65 -12.53 -1.79
C ASN A 182 -2.92 -11.39 -0.80
N ALA A 183 -2.02 -11.22 0.17
CA ALA A 183 -2.08 -10.06 1.06
C ALA A 183 -1.81 -8.79 0.24
N ASP A 184 -2.66 -7.77 0.41
CA ASP A 184 -2.48 -6.46 -0.21
C ASP A 184 -2.66 -5.36 0.84
N LEU A 185 -1.58 -4.65 1.13
CA LEU A 185 -1.54 -3.56 2.09
C LEU A 185 -1.41 -2.20 1.41
N SER A 186 -1.45 -2.15 0.09
CA SER A 186 -1.18 -0.94 -0.69
C SER A 186 -2.11 0.22 -0.29
N LEU A 187 -3.42 -0.01 -0.24
CA LEU A 187 -4.38 1.03 0.17
C LEU A 187 -4.27 1.40 1.65
N ALA A 188 -3.99 0.43 2.53
CA ALA A 188 -3.77 0.70 3.95
C ALA A 188 -2.53 1.58 4.16
N ALA A 189 -1.44 1.28 3.46
CA ALA A 189 -0.21 2.06 3.50
C ALA A 189 -0.38 3.46 2.88
N ALA A 190 -1.05 3.56 1.73
CA ALA A 190 -1.37 4.83 1.10
C ALA A 190 -2.19 5.74 2.04
N ARG A 191 -3.15 5.16 2.77
CA ARG A 191 -3.95 5.87 3.76
C ARG A 191 -3.10 6.46 4.88
N LEU A 192 -2.20 5.67 5.46
CA LEU A 192 -1.31 6.13 6.52
C LEU A 192 -0.37 7.25 6.03
N ILE A 193 0.13 7.15 4.80
CA ILE A 193 0.93 8.23 4.19
C ILE A 193 0.08 9.50 4.02
N ALA A 194 -1.14 9.38 3.50
CA ALA A 194 -2.03 10.53 3.34
C ALA A 194 -2.29 11.23 4.69
N GLU A 195 -2.69 10.46 5.70
CA GLU A 195 -2.96 10.96 7.06
C GLU A 195 -1.74 11.67 7.67
N THR A 196 -0.50 11.22 7.37
CA THR A 196 0.73 11.86 7.82
C THR A 196 0.87 13.30 7.30
N TYR A 197 0.32 13.60 6.12
CA TYR A 197 0.33 14.93 5.49
C TYR A 197 -1.04 15.60 5.50
N ALA A 198 -1.84 15.33 6.52
CA ALA A 198 -3.19 15.87 6.71
C ALA A 198 -4.15 15.58 5.54
N GLY A 199 -3.82 14.59 4.70
CA GLY A 199 -4.67 14.09 3.64
C GLY A 199 -5.61 12.99 4.12
N GLU A 200 -6.44 12.49 3.21
CA GLU A 200 -7.41 11.44 3.48
C GLU A 200 -7.44 10.42 2.34
N LEU A 201 -7.62 9.15 2.68
CA LEU A 201 -7.96 8.10 1.74
C LEU A 201 -9.27 7.45 2.18
N SER A 202 -10.28 7.54 1.34
CA SER A 202 -11.60 7.00 1.56
C SER A 202 -12.06 6.12 0.39
N ALA A 203 -13.04 5.27 0.65
CA ALA A 203 -13.70 4.48 -0.39
C ALA A 203 -15.18 4.33 -0.08
N VAL A 204 -15.99 4.34 -1.11
CA VAL A 204 -17.42 4.14 -1.01
C VAL A 204 -17.92 3.21 -2.13
N GLU A 205 -18.98 2.46 -1.86
CA GLU A 205 -19.69 1.70 -2.86
C GLU A 205 -20.77 2.58 -3.47
N ASP A 206 -20.80 2.64 -4.80
CA ASP A 206 -21.86 3.28 -5.57
C ASP A 206 -22.42 2.26 -6.56
N ARG A 207 -23.52 1.62 -6.19
CA ARG A 207 -24.20 0.53 -6.92
C ARG A 207 -23.28 -0.68 -7.11
N ASP A 208 -22.82 -0.91 -8.34
CA ASP A 208 -21.90 -1.99 -8.74
C ASP A 208 -20.44 -1.54 -8.81
N LYS A 209 -20.18 -0.26 -8.54
CA LYS A 209 -18.84 0.34 -8.60
C LYS A 209 -18.32 0.70 -7.21
N VAL A 210 -17.02 0.82 -7.15
CA VAL A 210 -16.30 1.38 -6.00
C VAL A 210 -15.62 2.66 -6.43
N VAL A 211 -15.75 3.68 -5.62
CA VAL A 211 -15.08 4.96 -5.76
C VAL A 211 -14.04 5.06 -4.64
N ILE A 212 -12.76 5.15 -5.00
CA ILE A 212 -11.64 5.29 -4.08
C ILE A 212 -11.05 6.67 -4.28
N ARG A 213 -10.95 7.46 -3.21
CA ARG A 213 -10.52 8.85 -3.24
C ARG A 213 -9.32 9.08 -2.33
N LEU A 214 -8.22 9.52 -2.90
CA LEU A 214 -7.04 10.01 -2.17
C LEU A 214 -6.98 11.52 -2.29
N SER A 215 -6.91 12.23 -1.18
CA SER A 215 -6.87 13.71 -1.16
C SER A 215 -5.75 14.25 -0.27
N PHE A 216 -5.27 15.44 -0.63
CA PHE A 216 -4.29 16.20 0.13
C PHE A 216 -4.73 17.67 0.21
N PRO A 217 -4.55 18.34 1.36
CA PRO A 217 -4.66 19.79 1.46
C PRO A 217 -3.46 20.44 0.79
N GLY A 218 -3.65 21.63 0.19
CA GLY A 218 -2.57 22.38 -0.46
C GLY A 218 -3.05 23.63 -1.19
N GLU A 219 -2.22 24.15 -2.08
CA GLU A 219 -2.44 25.39 -2.84
C GLU A 219 -2.23 25.19 -4.35
#